data_0fdc6c66190fb1b05579163749316be1
#
_entry.id   0fdc6c66190fb1b05579163749316be1
#
_cell.length_a   1.000
_cell.length_b   1.000
_cell.length_c   1.000
_cell.angle_alpha   90.00
_cell.angle_beta   90.00
_cell.angle_gamma   90.00
#
_symmetry.space_group_name_H-M   'P 1'
#
loop_
_entity.id
_entity.type
_entity.pdbx_description
1 polymer ?
#
loop_
_entity_poly.entity_id
_entity_poly.type
_entity_poly.pdbx_seq_one_letter_code
_entity_poly.pdbx_strand_id
1 'polypeptide(L)'
;MIVLGAPNDHLGNLSQIAEDRLACACHFYGANNDFKIICTGGFGPHFNTTDRPHYDYAKKYLTDRNVPAGAFLDCPLSANTIEDFQMTRERVLEEKPDILVVITSDFHLPRARFLYDRIIGYPRVVFLPAPSALPPEQLSPLLEHEARALQKLQERDYTG
;
A
#
# COMPACT_ATOMS: atom_id res chain seq x y z
N MET A 1 -3.72 9.98 -2.92
CA MET A 1 -3.48 8.92 -1.91
C MET A 1 -2.60 7.81 -2.47
N ILE A 2 -1.87 7.10 -1.61
CA ILE A 2 -1.12 5.89 -1.95
C ILE A 2 -1.83 4.70 -1.30
N VAL A 3 -2.13 3.66 -2.07
CA VAL A 3 -2.66 2.38 -1.57
C VAL A 3 -1.55 1.35 -1.70
N LEU A 4 -1.01 0.89 -0.57
CA LEU A 4 0.06 -0.09 -0.57
C LEU A 4 -0.44 -1.45 -1.04
N GLY A 5 0.30 -2.07 -1.96
CA GLY A 5 -0.01 -3.38 -2.51
C GLY A 5 0.03 -4.50 -1.46
N ALA A 6 -0.70 -5.56 -1.72
CA ALA A 6 -0.68 -6.81 -0.95
C ALA A 6 -0.80 -7.99 -1.93
N PRO A 7 -0.44 -9.22 -1.52
CA PRO A 7 -0.37 -10.34 -2.46
C PRO A 7 -1.66 -10.63 -3.22
N ASN A 8 -1.51 -11.19 -4.41
CA ASN A 8 -2.54 -11.89 -5.15
C ASN A 8 -2.08 -13.33 -5.45
N ASP A 9 -3.01 -14.20 -5.79
CA ASP A 9 -2.68 -15.58 -6.19
C ASP A 9 -2.14 -15.65 -7.63
N HIS A 10 -1.77 -16.85 -8.06
CA HIS A 10 -1.24 -17.12 -9.41
C HIS A 10 -2.27 -16.96 -10.54
N LEU A 11 -3.54 -16.79 -10.21
CA LEU A 11 -4.63 -16.49 -11.15
C LEU A 11 -4.98 -15.00 -11.18
N GLY A 12 -4.35 -14.18 -10.33
CA GLY A 12 -4.61 -12.75 -10.19
C GLY A 12 -5.76 -12.42 -9.24
N ASN A 13 -6.27 -13.38 -8.46
CA ASN A 13 -7.26 -13.07 -7.43
C ASN A 13 -6.57 -12.35 -6.28
N LEU A 14 -7.13 -11.22 -5.87
CA LEU A 14 -6.63 -10.44 -4.75
C LEU A 14 -6.77 -11.21 -3.44
N SER A 15 -5.76 -11.13 -2.57
CA SER A 15 -5.87 -11.64 -1.20
C SER A 15 -6.85 -10.81 -0.39
N GLN A 16 -7.37 -11.37 0.71
CA GLN A 16 -8.20 -10.63 1.66
C GLN A 16 -7.51 -9.34 2.14
N ILE A 17 -6.18 -9.38 2.36
CA ILE A 17 -5.40 -8.20 2.74
C ILE A 17 -5.47 -7.11 1.67
N ALA A 18 -5.35 -7.48 0.39
CA ALA A 18 -5.46 -6.53 -0.72
C ALA A 18 -6.88 -5.96 -0.82
N GLU A 19 -7.90 -6.82 -0.70
CA GLU A 19 -9.30 -6.39 -0.74
C GLU A 19 -9.65 -5.45 0.42
N ASP A 20 -9.20 -5.71 1.64
CA ASP A 20 -9.43 -4.84 2.80
C ASP A 20 -8.85 -3.43 2.56
N ARG A 21 -7.63 -3.33 2.04
CA ARG A 21 -6.99 -2.04 1.68
C ARG A 21 -7.75 -1.32 0.58
N LEU A 22 -8.15 -2.03 -0.45
CA LEU A 22 -8.87 -1.46 -1.59
C LEU A 22 -10.30 -1.06 -1.22
N ALA A 23 -10.98 -1.81 -0.36
CA ALA A 23 -12.29 -1.43 0.17
C ALA A 23 -12.20 -0.14 0.99
N CYS A 24 -11.15 -0.02 1.84
CA CYS A 24 -10.86 1.20 2.58
C CYS A 24 -10.60 2.38 1.64
N ALA A 25 -9.80 2.18 0.57
CA ALA A 25 -9.53 3.19 -0.44
C ALA A 25 -10.79 3.62 -1.18
N CYS A 26 -11.64 2.68 -1.54
CA CYS A 26 -12.90 2.91 -2.21
C CYS A 26 -13.86 3.75 -1.37
N HIS A 27 -13.99 3.39 -0.09
CA HIS A 27 -14.81 4.14 0.87
C HIS A 27 -14.29 5.56 1.07
N PHE A 28 -12.98 5.73 1.27
CA PHE A 28 -12.36 7.06 1.41
C PHE A 28 -12.56 7.91 0.15
N TYR A 29 -12.32 7.34 -1.04
CA TYR A 29 -12.49 8.05 -2.31
C TYR A 29 -13.94 8.48 -2.56
N GLY A 30 -14.91 7.66 -2.18
CA GLY A 30 -16.33 7.97 -2.32
C GLY A 30 -16.74 9.26 -1.58
N ALA A 31 -16.04 9.60 -0.49
CA ALA A 31 -16.25 10.84 0.27
C ALA A 31 -15.26 11.96 -0.12
N ASN A 32 -14.20 11.66 -0.89
CA ASN A 32 -13.10 12.56 -1.21
C ASN A 32 -12.63 12.34 -2.67
N ASN A 33 -13.51 12.60 -3.63
CA ASN A 33 -13.31 12.25 -5.05
C ASN A 33 -12.30 13.13 -5.81
N ASP A 34 -11.76 14.17 -5.18
CA ASP A 34 -10.71 15.02 -5.74
C ASP A 34 -9.29 14.42 -5.57
N PHE A 35 -9.17 13.34 -4.78
CA PHE A 35 -7.88 12.69 -4.57
C PHE A 35 -7.39 11.95 -5.82
N LYS A 36 -6.11 12.12 -6.13
CA LYS A 36 -5.41 11.23 -7.07
C LYS A 36 -4.92 9.97 -6.33
N ILE A 37 -4.85 8.86 -7.06
CA ILE A 37 -4.59 7.53 -6.50
C ILE A 37 -3.34 6.94 -7.14
N ILE A 38 -2.42 6.45 -6.32
CA ILE A 38 -1.31 5.59 -6.71
C ILE A 38 -1.56 4.22 -6.05
N CYS A 39 -1.76 3.19 -6.85
CA CYS A 39 -1.73 1.81 -6.36
C CYS A 39 -0.31 1.29 -6.52
N THR A 40 0.30 0.73 -5.48
CA THR A 40 1.64 0.16 -5.57
C THR A 40 1.62 -1.34 -5.80
N GLY A 41 2.71 -1.89 -6.30
CA GLY A 41 2.91 -3.32 -6.46
C GLY A 41 3.02 -3.78 -7.91
N GLY A 42 4.16 -4.38 -8.20
CA GLY A 42 4.48 -5.03 -9.49
C GLY A 42 4.43 -6.54 -9.38
N PHE A 43 5.61 -7.15 -9.30
CA PHE A 43 5.83 -8.59 -9.33
C PHE A 43 6.70 -9.06 -8.17
N GLY A 44 6.60 -10.33 -7.81
CA GLY A 44 7.48 -10.94 -6.80
C GLY A 44 7.06 -12.38 -6.47
N PRO A 45 7.99 -13.27 -6.09
CA PRO A 45 7.73 -14.70 -5.91
C PRO A 45 6.72 -15.02 -4.81
N HIS A 46 6.56 -14.13 -3.82
CA HIS A 46 5.59 -14.28 -2.72
C HIS A 46 4.53 -13.16 -2.72
N PHE A 47 4.45 -12.43 -3.83
CA PHE A 47 3.60 -11.26 -3.95
C PHE A 47 2.65 -11.38 -5.15
N ASN A 48 3.22 -11.42 -6.36
CA ASN A 48 2.47 -11.54 -7.61
C ASN A 48 3.32 -12.26 -8.65
N THR A 49 2.89 -13.45 -9.06
CA THR A 49 3.57 -14.29 -10.05
C THR A 49 2.85 -14.36 -11.39
N THR A 50 1.83 -13.53 -11.59
CA THR A 50 1.11 -13.43 -12.87
C THR A 50 1.90 -12.64 -13.89
N ASP A 51 1.40 -12.53 -15.12
CA ASP A 51 1.94 -11.72 -16.21
C ASP A 51 1.54 -10.23 -16.16
N ARG A 52 0.69 -9.84 -15.20
CA ARG A 52 0.24 -8.48 -14.97
C ARG A 52 0.70 -7.96 -13.63
N PRO A 53 1.12 -6.68 -13.52
CA PRO A 53 1.50 -6.11 -12.23
C PRO A 53 0.31 -6.08 -11.26
N HIS A 54 0.60 -6.20 -9.97
CA HIS A 54 -0.43 -6.18 -8.93
C HIS A 54 -1.32 -4.92 -9.00
N TYR A 55 -0.76 -3.77 -9.29
CA TYR A 55 -1.53 -2.52 -9.37
C TYR A 55 -2.64 -2.56 -10.45
N ASP A 56 -2.52 -3.38 -11.50
CA ASP A 56 -3.59 -3.54 -12.51
C ASP A 56 -4.82 -4.21 -11.92
N TYR A 57 -4.64 -5.22 -11.06
CA TYR A 57 -5.73 -5.85 -10.34
C TYR A 57 -6.35 -4.89 -9.32
N ALA A 58 -5.52 -4.12 -8.61
CA ALA A 58 -5.97 -3.09 -7.68
C ALA A 58 -6.77 -1.99 -8.38
N LYS A 59 -6.29 -1.47 -9.52
CA LYS A 59 -7.00 -0.47 -10.33
C LYS A 59 -8.32 -1.03 -10.84
N LYS A 60 -8.32 -2.29 -11.32
CA LYS A 60 -9.56 -2.93 -11.78
C LYS A 60 -10.59 -3.01 -10.63
N TYR A 61 -10.18 -3.44 -9.43
CA TYR A 61 -11.06 -3.50 -8.27
C TYR A 61 -11.73 -2.16 -7.96
N LEU A 62 -10.95 -1.06 -8.00
CA LEU A 62 -11.44 0.29 -7.74
C LEU A 62 -12.33 0.79 -8.89
N THR A 63 -11.94 0.54 -10.13
CA THR A 63 -12.71 0.96 -11.32
C THR A 63 -14.07 0.25 -11.39
N ASP A 64 -14.13 -1.03 -11.08
CA ASP A 64 -15.38 -1.80 -11.00
C ASP A 64 -16.34 -1.23 -9.91
N ARG A 65 -15.80 -0.39 -9.00
CA ARG A 65 -16.55 0.32 -7.93
C ARG A 65 -16.68 1.82 -8.17
N ASN A 66 -16.69 2.22 -9.44
CA ASN A 66 -16.91 3.59 -9.90
C ASN A 66 -15.79 4.60 -9.58
N VAL A 67 -14.57 4.16 -9.30
CA VAL A 67 -13.42 5.07 -9.30
C VAL A 67 -13.03 5.34 -10.77
N PRO A 68 -13.07 6.61 -11.24
CA PRO A 68 -12.81 6.90 -12.63
C PRO A 68 -11.34 6.68 -13.01
N ALA A 69 -11.08 6.26 -14.25
CA ALA A 69 -9.72 6.03 -14.74
C ALA A 69 -8.79 7.24 -14.60
N GLY A 70 -9.34 8.46 -14.74
CA GLY A 70 -8.60 9.70 -14.57
C GLY A 70 -8.18 10.05 -13.14
N ALA A 71 -8.63 9.26 -12.14
CA ALA A 71 -8.17 9.41 -10.76
C ALA A 71 -6.78 8.82 -10.53
N PHE A 72 -6.35 7.87 -11.36
CA PHE A 72 -5.08 7.19 -11.17
C PHE A 72 -3.90 7.96 -11.74
N LEU A 73 -2.83 8.05 -10.95
CA LEU A 73 -1.50 8.43 -11.39
C LEU A 73 -0.70 7.19 -11.81
N ASP A 74 0.53 7.39 -12.29
CA ASP A 74 1.44 6.30 -12.63
C ASP A 74 1.72 5.45 -11.38
N CYS A 75 1.58 4.14 -11.56
CA CYS A 75 1.71 3.15 -10.51
C CYS A 75 3.07 2.44 -10.60
N PRO A 76 3.82 2.30 -9.49
CA PRO A 76 5.15 1.70 -9.51
C PRO A 76 5.11 0.18 -9.59
N LEU A 77 6.10 -0.40 -10.28
CA LEU A 77 6.37 -1.84 -10.35
C LEU A 77 7.16 -2.33 -9.13
N SER A 78 6.77 -1.92 -7.95
CA SER A 78 7.44 -2.25 -6.69
C SER A 78 7.23 -3.72 -6.30
N ALA A 79 8.23 -4.32 -5.65
CA ALA A 79 8.17 -5.69 -5.15
C ALA A 79 8.06 -5.78 -3.62
N ASN A 80 8.18 -4.67 -2.90
CA ASN A 80 8.13 -4.59 -1.44
C ASN A 80 7.85 -3.17 -0.96
N THR A 81 7.57 -3.00 0.34
CA THR A 81 7.18 -1.71 0.92
C THR A 81 8.27 -0.63 0.84
N ILE A 82 9.55 -0.99 0.83
CA ILE A 82 10.65 -0.03 0.65
C ILE A 82 10.55 0.56 -0.75
N GLU A 83 10.44 -0.29 -1.76
CA GLU A 83 10.28 0.12 -3.15
C GLU A 83 8.97 0.88 -3.38
N ASP A 84 7.88 0.50 -2.70
CA ASP A 84 6.63 1.25 -2.76
C ASP A 84 6.86 2.74 -2.48
N PHE A 85 7.57 3.05 -1.39
CA PHE A 85 7.86 4.42 -1.02
C PHE A 85 8.98 5.07 -1.84
N GLN A 86 10.04 4.32 -2.20
CA GLN A 86 11.12 4.85 -3.01
C GLN A 86 10.62 5.30 -4.39
N MET A 87 9.81 4.45 -5.04
CA MET A 87 9.31 4.72 -6.39
C MET A 87 8.17 5.75 -6.43
N THR A 88 7.45 5.94 -5.33
CA THR A 88 6.40 6.97 -5.25
C THR A 88 6.90 8.33 -4.75
N ARG A 89 8.10 8.38 -4.16
CA ARG A 89 8.66 9.59 -3.52
C ARG A 89 8.70 10.79 -4.46
N GLU A 90 9.29 10.61 -5.64
CA GLU A 90 9.45 11.70 -6.60
C GLU A 90 8.09 12.27 -7.00
N ARG A 91 7.12 11.39 -7.30
CA ARG A 91 5.77 11.81 -7.66
C ARG A 91 5.07 12.58 -6.54
N VAL A 92 5.22 12.15 -5.29
CA VAL A 92 4.66 12.89 -4.13
C VAL A 92 5.27 14.27 -4.01
N LEU A 93 6.59 14.41 -4.22
CA LEU A 93 7.28 15.68 -4.13
C LEU A 93 6.97 16.64 -5.29
N GLU A 94 6.66 16.09 -6.46
CA GLU A 94 6.20 16.87 -7.63
C GLU A 94 4.77 17.37 -7.46
N GLU A 95 3.85 16.48 -7.06
CA GLU A 95 2.43 16.80 -6.90
C GLU A 95 2.16 17.75 -5.74
N LYS A 96 3.00 17.76 -4.71
CA LYS A 96 2.90 18.61 -3.51
C LYS A 96 1.49 18.65 -2.93
N PRO A 97 0.87 17.50 -2.63
CA PRO A 97 -0.51 17.45 -2.21
C PRO A 97 -0.73 18.24 -0.92
N ASP A 98 -1.90 18.84 -0.75
CA ASP A 98 -2.27 19.48 0.52
C ASP A 98 -2.33 18.48 1.66
N ILE A 99 -2.80 17.28 1.39
CA ILE A 99 -2.76 16.13 2.29
C ILE A 99 -2.43 14.88 1.47
N LEU A 100 -1.42 14.14 1.93
CA LEU A 100 -1.12 12.80 1.45
C LEU A 100 -1.82 11.77 2.35
N VAL A 101 -2.57 10.85 1.76
CA VAL A 101 -3.15 9.72 2.49
C VAL A 101 -2.43 8.45 2.09
N VAL A 102 -1.99 7.67 3.07
CA VAL A 102 -1.37 6.35 2.87
C VAL A 102 -2.27 5.28 3.47
N ILE A 103 -2.75 4.36 2.64
CA ILE A 103 -3.62 3.26 3.04
C ILE A 103 -2.82 1.97 3.09
N THR A 104 -2.88 1.30 4.21
CA THR A 104 -2.30 -0.03 4.44
C THR A 104 -3.11 -0.78 5.49
N SER A 105 -2.81 -2.06 5.71
CA SER A 105 -3.47 -2.83 6.78
C SER A 105 -3.08 -2.31 8.16
N ASP A 106 -3.98 -2.42 9.11
CA ASP A 106 -3.77 -2.02 10.50
C ASP A 106 -2.53 -2.70 11.13
N PHE A 107 -2.34 -3.99 10.91
CA PHE A 107 -1.18 -4.75 11.41
C PHE A 107 0.14 -4.34 10.74
N HIS A 108 0.11 -3.81 9.52
CA HIS A 108 1.29 -3.37 8.78
C HIS A 108 1.68 -1.90 9.07
N LEU A 109 0.76 -1.12 9.64
CA LEU A 109 0.90 0.31 9.84
C LEU A 109 2.19 0.74 10.55
N PRO A 110 2.65 0.08 11.65
CA PRO A 110 3.87 0.50 12.34
C PRO A 110 5.10 0.48 11.44
N ARG A 111 5.27 -0.60 10.64
CA ARG A 111 6.41 -0.74 9.71
C ARG A 111 6.29 0.20 8.51
N ALA A 112 5.10 0.35 7.96
CA ALA A 112 4.86 1.26 6.84
C ALA A 112 5.18 2.71 7.25
N ARG A 113 4.74 3.15 8.44
CA ARG A 113 5.03 4.48 8.96
C ARG A 113 6.53 4.71 9.17
N PHE A 114 7.21 3.75 9.80
CA PHE A 114 8.65 3.81 10.00
C PHE A 114 9.43 4.00 8.69
N LEU A 115 9.06 3.25 7.64
CA LEU A 115 9.69 3.36 6.33
C LEU A 115 9.33 4.66 5.62
N TYR A 116 8.06 5.07 5.70
CA TYR A 116 7.60 6.32 5.11
C TYR A 116 8.37 7.53 5.64
N ASP A 117 8.52 7.64 6.96
CA ASP A 117 9.19 8.76 7.60
C ASP A 117 10.65 8.91 7.14
N ARG A 118 11.30 7.79 6.78
CA ARG A 118 12.69 7.77 6.28
C ARG A 118 12.82 7.95 4.78
N ILE A 119 11.86 7.50 4.01
CA ILE A 119 11.98 7.46 2.55
C ILE A 119 11.29 8.67 1.92
N ILE A 120 10.05 8.97 2.28
CA ILE A 120 9.29 10.09 1.73
C ILE A 120 9.37 11.31 2.64
N GLY A 121 9.01 11.15 3.90
CA GLY A 121 9.04 12.21 4.91
C GLY A 121 8.20 13.45 4.58
N TYR A 122 7.17 13.32 3.74
CA TYR A 122 6.30 14.44 3.39
C TYR A 122 5.46 14.84 4.61
N PRO A 123 5.49 16.11 5.06
CA PRO A 123 5.02 16.48 6.40
C PRO A 123 3.49 16.43 6.57
N ARG A 124 2.73 16.57 5.48
CA ARG A 124 1.26 16.57 5.51
C ARG A 124 0.72 15.19 5.13
N VAL A 125 0.90 14.21 5.99
CA VAL A 125 0.49 12.82 5.78
C VAL A 125 -0.52 12.36 6.82
N VAL A 126 -1.50 11.59 6.36
CA VAL A 126 -2.45 10.83 7.18
C VAL A 126 -2.35 9.36 6.79
N PHE A 127 -2.14 8.50 7.78
CA PHE A 127 -2.22 7.06 7.59
C PHE A 127 -3.63 6.58 7.89
N LEU A 128 -4.21 5.87 6.96
CA LEU A 128 -5.53 5.28 7.09
C LEU A 128 -5.39 3.76 7.16
N PRO A 129 -5.44 3.17 8.37
CA PRO A 129 -5.33 1.73 8.55
C PRO A 129 -6.61 1.03 8.09
N ALA A 130 -6.50 0.13 7.12
CA ALA A 130 -7.58 -0.76 6.73
C ALA A 130 -7.71 -1.88 7.78
N PRO A 131 -8.87 -2.00 8.46
CA PRO A 131 -9.09 -3.10 9.39
C PRO A 131 -8.96 -4.44 8.69
N SER A 132 -8.21 -5.37 9.28
CA SER A 132 -8.06 -6.71 8.71
C SER A 132 -9.29 -7.57 8.98
N ALA A 133 -9.85 -8.16 7.93
CA ALA A 133 -10.92 -9.15 8.02
C ALA A 133 -10.40 -10.60 8.18
N LEU A 134 -9.08 -10.79 8.34
CA LEU A 134 -8.49 -12.10 8.54
C LEU A 134 -8.87 -12.69 9.90
N PRO A 135 -9.12 -14.00 9.97
CA PRO A 135 -9.34 -14.67 11.25
C PRO A 135 -8.06 -14.66 12.10
N PRO A 136 -8.17 -14.76 13.45
CA PRO A 136 -7.04 -14.61 14.36
C PRO A 136 -5.85 -15.54 14.09
N GLU A 137 -6.11 -16.77 13.64
CA GLU A 137 -5.09 -17.75 13.29
C GLU A 137 -4.23 -17.37 12.08
N GLN A 138 -4.78 -16.58 11.17
CA GLN A 138 -4.04 -16.04 10.02
C GLN A 138 -3.39 -14.69 10.35
N LEU A 139 -4.00 -13.89 11.21
CA LEU A 139 -3.52 -12.58 11.59
C LEU A 139 -2.30 -12.66 12.54
N SER A 140 -2.31 -13.59 13.50
CA SER A 140 -1.21 -13.71 14.51
C SER A 140 0.17 -13.87 13.89
N PRO A 141 0.40 -14.75 12.90
CA PRO A 141 1.70 -14.87 12.25
C PRO A 141 2.15 -13.59 11.52
N LEU A 142 1.20 -12.83 10.99
CA LEU A 142 1.47 -11.56 10.31
C LEU A 142 1.92 -10.49 11.31
N LEU A 143 1.23 -10.36 12.44
CA LEU A 143 1.62 -9.45 13.52
C LEU A 143 3.06 -9.74 14.03
N GLU A 144 3.38 -11.02 14.24
CA GLU A 144 4.74 -11.40 14.64
C GLU A 144 5.78 -11.12 13.56
N HIS A 145 5.44 -11.36 12.28
CA HIS A 145 6.31 -11.05 11.15
C HIS A 145 6.59 -9.54 11.08
N GLU A 146 5.55 -8.72 11.18
CA GLU A 146 5.66 -7.26 11.13
C GLU A 146 6.49 -6.71 12.29
N ALA A 147 6.29 -7.22 13.51
CA ALA A 147 7.08 -6.83 14.68
C ALA A 147 8.56 -7.14 14.48
N ARG A 148 8.90 -8.37 14.04
CA ARG A 148 10.28 -8.77 13.75
C ARG A 148 10.92 -7.97 12.61
N ALA A 149 10.14 -7.69 11.56
CA ALA A 149 10.63 -6.92 10.43
C ALA A 149 10.92 -5.46 10.82
N LEU A 150 10.04 -4.85 11.62
CA LEU A 150 10.24 -3.50 12.15
C LEU A 150 11.47 -3.43 13.06
N GLN A 151 11.63 -4.39 13.99
CA GLN A 151 12.80 -4.44 14.86
C GLN A 151 14.11 -4.49 14.05
N LYS A 152 14.20 -5.36 13.05
CA LYS A 152 15.38 -5.44 12.16
C LYS A 152 15.70 -4.14 11.42
N LEU A 153 14.68 -3.40 11.03
CA LEU A 153 14.86 -2.10 10.38
C LEU A 153 15.40 -1.06 11.37
N GLN A 154 14.88 -1.05 12.61
CA GLN A 154 15.34 -0.15 13.68
C GLN A 154 16.79 -0.43 14.07
N GLU A 155 17.17 -1.69 14.18
CA GLU A 155 18.55 -2.09 14.51
C GLU A 155 19.55 -1.65 13.43
N ARG A 156 19.18 -1.70 12.15
CA ARG A 156 20.04 -1.22 11.04
C ARG A 156 20.25 0.28 11.06
N ASP A 157 19.29 1.05 11.50
CA ASP A 157 19.39 2.51 11.59
C ASP A 157 20.33 2.98 12.72
N TYR A 158 20.53 2.17 13.76
CA TYR A 158 21.45 2.49 14.87
C TYR A 158 22.90 2.11 14.58
N THR A 159 23.16 1.38 13.50
CA THR A 159 24.51 0.89 13.14
C THR A 159 25.13 1.60 11.93
N GLY A 160 24.49 2.65 11.41
CA GLY A 160 24.95 3.43 10.26
C GLY A 160 25.50 4.79 10.63
#